data_6760cad3f9cd4fa0bf0d8d151eb57df5
#
_entry.id   6760cad3f9cd4fa0bf0d8d151eb57df5
#
_cell.length_a   1.000
_cell.length_b   1.000
_cell.length_c   1.000
_cell.angle_alpha   90.00
_cell.angle_beta   90.00
_cell.angle_gamma   90.00
#
_symmetry.space_group_name_H-M   'P 1'
#
loop_
_entity.id
_entity.type
_entity.pdbx_description
1 polymer ?
#
loop_
_entity_poly.entity_id
_entity_poly.type
_entity_poly.pdbx_seq_one_letter_code
_entity_poly.pdbx_strand_id
1 'polypeptide(L)'
;LAKETGLTSATVGTILNELLEKNEIVEANHGKSTGGRPPKEYSYNFDFFHCLIIFPFEKNNNTYLNICVSNLGETYLYSEERKIEKVNLQIIKNIIKEFKEKFPKIEVVGFGNAGTNQGDLITFSDYSELEGLNLSKELSIPVVIENDVNSAAIGFNKRKGGSENPSTVYIFFPESYPPGSALLIDNKLYKGFRNCAGEITNIKHILWNKNIY
;
A
#
# COMPACT_ATOMS: atom_id res chain seq x y z
N LEU A 1 21.35 -15.46 -14.46
CA LEU A 1 20.50 -14.56 -15.27
C LEU A 1 20.41 -15.05 -16.72
N ALA A 2 21.50 -15.12 -17.53
CA ALA A 2 21.42 -15.51 -18.93
C ALA A 2 20.77 -16.89 -19.11
N LYS A 3 21.14 -17.90 -18.31
CA LYS A 3 20.56 -19.25 -18.34
C LYS A 3 19.06 -19.25 -17.97
N GLU A 4 18.63 -18.41 -17.03
CA GLU A 4 17.26 -18.34 -16.54
C GLU A 4 16.34 -17.57 -17.49
N THR A 5 16.88 -16.55 -18.17
CA THR A 5 16.12 -15.71 -19.11
C THR A 5 16.13 -16.25 -20.54
N GLY A 6 16.99 -17.21 -20.86
CA GLY A 6 17.21 -17.70 -22.22
C GLY A 6 17.91 -16.71 -23.15
N LEU A 7 18.43 -15.60 -22.62
CA LEU A 7 19.13 -14.56 -23.36
C LEU A 7 20.64 -14.85 -23.45
N THR A 8 21.31 -14.24 -24.43
CA THR A 8 22.78 -14.32 -24.51
C THR A 8 23.41 -13.49 -23.37
N SER A 9 24.61 -13.88 -22.94
CA SER A 9 25.36 -13.12 -21.92
C SER A 9 25.62 -11.66 -22.35
N ALA A 10 25.82 -11.41 -23.64
CA ALA A 10 25.99 -10.08 -24.19
C ALA A 10 24.73 -9.23 -24.02
N THR A 11 23.56 -9.80 -24.41
CA THR A 11 22.27 -9.11 -24.25
C THR A 11 21.96 -8.81 -22.78
N VAL A 12 22.19 -9.78 -21.89
CA VAL A 12 22.03 -9.57 -20.44
C VAL A 12 22.94 -8.45 -19.94
N GLY A 13 24.21 -8.42 -20.39
CA GLY A 13 25.14 -7.37 -20.03
C GLY A 13 24.68 -5.98 -20.44
N THR A 14 24.15 -5.84 -21.68
CA THR A 14 23.59 -4.58 -22.17
C THR A 14 22.41 -4.10 -21.31
N ILE A 15 21.44 -5.01 -21.02
CA ILE A 15 20.27 -4.70 -20.21
C ILE A 15 20.69 -4.27 -18.80
N LEU A 16 21.64 -4.99 -18.18
CA LEU A 16 22.11 -4.63 -16.83
C LEU A 16 22.79 -3.26 -16.81
N ASN A 17 23.55 -2.92 -17.83
CA ASN A 17 24.15 -1.59 -17.92
C ASN A 17 23.09 -0.48 -18.06
N GLU A 18 22.07 -0.69 -18.90
CA GLU A 18 20.95 0.26 -19.03
C GLU A 18 20.21 0.45 -17.70
N LEU A 19 19.96 -0.63 -16.95
CA LEU A 19 19.30 -0.55 -15.64
C LEU A 19 20.16 0.15 -14.60
N LEU A 20 21.49 -0.06 -14.63
CA LEU A 20 22.44 0.65 -13.78
C LEU A 20 22.48 2.15 -14.10
N GLU A 21 22.55 2.51 -15.38
CA GLU A 21 22.54 3.92 -15.82
C GLU A 21 21.27 4.64 -15.39
N LYS A 22 20.12 3.94 -15.40
CA LYS A 22 18.84 4.47 -14.90
C LYS A 22 18.69 4.43 -13.38
N ASN A 23 19.67 3.88 -12.65
CA ASN A 23 19.63 3.65 -11.21
C ASN A 23 18.46 2.75 -10.74
N GLU A 24 17.90 1.91 -11.60
CA GLU A 24 16.85 0.95 -11.25
C GLU A 24 17.42 -0.24 -10.45
N ILE A 25 18.67 -0.57 -10.68
CA ILE A 25 19.45 -1.58 -9.93
C ILE A 25 20.76 -0.99 -9.43
N VAL A 26 21.34 -1.65 -8.44
CA VAL A 26 22.67 -1.34 -7.88
C VAL A 26 23.55 -2.59 -7.90
N GLU A 27 24.88 -2.43 -8.06
CA GLU A 27 25.81 -3.53 -7.83
C GLU A 27 25.82 -3.86 -6.33
N ALA A 28 25.45 -5.09 -5.98
CA ALA A 28 25.61 -5.63 -4.63
C ALA A 28 27.07 -6.05 -4.40
N ASN A 29 27.43 -6.30 -3.14
CA ASN A 29 28.76 -6.78 -2.80
C ASN A 29 29.10 -8.05 -3.60
N HIS A 30 30.36 -8.15 -4.03
CA HIS A 30 30.85 -9.32 -4.78
C HIS A 30 30.62 -10.63 -4.00
N GLY A 31 30.02 -11.60 -4.66
CA GLY A 31 29.83 -12.94 -4.12
C GLY A 31 31.18 -13.58 -3.72
N LYS A 32 31.16 -14.64 -2.90
CA LYS A 32 32.37 -15.34 -2.47
C LYS A 32 33.10 -15.90 -3.69
N SER A 33 34.40 -15.52 -3.85
CA SER A 33 35.27 -16.04 -4.91
C SER A 33 35.59 -17.51 -4.67
N THR A 34 35.39 -18.33 -5.67
CA THR A 34 35.82 -19.76 -5.69
C THR A 34 37.07 -19.99 -6.53
N GLY A 35 37.93 -18.96 -6.70
CA GLY A 35 39.21 -19.09 -7.43
C GLY A 35 39.27 -18.35 -8.78
N GLY A 36 38.42 -17.34 -9.00
CA GLY A 36 38.43 -16.46 -10.16
C GLY A 36 37.91 -15.06 -9.80
N ARG A 37 37.68 -14.18 -10.82
CA ARG A 37 37.04 -12.92 -10.58
C ARG A 37 35.63 -13.15 -9.97
N PRO A 38 35.34 -12.60 -8.77
CA PRO A 38 34.04 -12.79 -8.15
C PRO A 38 32.91 -12.41 -9.10
N PRO A 39 31.79 -13.17 -9.13
CA PRO A 39 30.63 -12.79 -9.91
C PRO A 39 30.07 -11.48 -9.39
N LYS A 40 29.67 -10.58 -10.29
CA LYS A 40 28.93 -9.37 -9.94
C LYS A 40 27.51 -9.78 -9.57
N GLU A 41 27.05 -9.31 -8.44
CA GLU A 41 25.66 -9.43 -7.99
C GLU A 41 24.94 -8.10 -8.15
N TYR A 42 23.68 -8.15 -8.47
CA TYR A 42 22.83 -6.97 -8.66
C TYR A 42 21.61 -7.10 -7.78
N SER A 43 21.16 -6.00 -7.22
CA SER A 43 19.90 -5.91 -6.48
C SER A 43 19.06 -4.74 -6.99
N TYR A 44 17.77 -4.79 -6.73
CA TYR A 44 16.91 -3.63 -6.98
C TYR A 44 17.38 -2.45 -6.14
N ASN A 45 17.31 -1.25 -6.73
CA ASN A 45 17.48 -0.03 -5.99
C ASN A 45 16.17 0.29 -5.25
N PHE A 46 16.06 -0.12 -4.01
CA PHE A 46 14.85 0.11 -3.22
C PHE A 46 14.57 1.61 -2.97
N ASP A 47 15.55 2.47 -3.14
CA ASP A 47 15.40 3.93 -3.06
C ASP A 47 15.27 4.61 -4.44
N PHE A 48 14.88 3.83 -5.47
CA PHE A 48 14.66 4.34 -6.81
C PHE A 48 13.52 5.38 -6.83
N PHE A 49 12.39 5.05 -6.22
CA PHE A 49 11.35 6.02 -5.86
C PHE A 49 10.71 5.67 -4.50
N HIS A 50 9.93 6.63 -3.96
CA HIS A 50 9.26 6.50 -2.68
C HIS A 50 7.74 6.52 -2.86
N CYS A 51 7.05 5.88 -1.94
CA CYS A 51 5.60 5.90 -1.80
C CYS A 51 5.21 6.78 -0.62
N LEU A 52 4.31 7.74 -0.83
CA LEU A 52 3.63 8.47 0.24
C LEU A 52 2.33 7.74 0.58
N ILE A 53 2.18 7.30 1.81
CA ILE A 53 1.00 6.62 2.31
C ILE A 53 0.22 7.56 3.19
N ILE A 54 -1.06 7.77 2.89
CA ILE A 54 -1.99 8.60 3.66
C ILE A 54 -3.15 7.70 4.10
N PHE A 55 -3.32 7.57 5.41
CA PHE A 55 -4.31 6.69 6.01
C PHE A 55 -5.13 7.46 7.03
N PRO A 56 -6.35 7.90 6.70
CA PRO A 56 -7.27 8.53 7.64
C PRO A 56 -7.80 7.53 8.67
N PHE A 57 -7.95 7.95 9.92
CA PHE A 57 -8.56 7.15 10.97
C PHE A 57 -9.14 8.03 12.08
N GLU A 58 -10.08 7.47 12.84
CA GLU A 58 -10.70 8.12 13.98
C GLU A 58 -10.12 7.60 15.29
N LYS A 59 -9.88 8.51 16.25
CA LYS A 59 -9.38 8.20 17.59
C LYS A 59 -9.93 9.22 18.58
N ASN A 60 -10.65 8.76 19.61
CA ASN A 60 -11.25 9.63 20.63
C ASN A 60 -12.12 10.75 20.02
N ASN A 61 -12.99 10.42 19.08
CA ASN A 61 -13.87 11.35 18.34
C ASN A 61 -13.11 12.48 17.62
N ASN A 62 -11.88 12.26 17.24
CA ASN A 62 -11.08 13.18 16.44
C ASN A 62 -10.53 12.45 15.22
N THR A 63 -10.46 13.17 14.12
CA THR A 63 -9.91 12.65 12.86
C THR A 63 -8.40 12.86 12.81
N TYR A 64 -7.68 11.83 12.42
CA TYR A 64 -6.24 11.84 12.24
C TYR A 64 -5.87 11.29 10.87
N LEU A 65 -4.70 11.67 10.40
CA LEU A 65 -4.02 11.02 9.28
C LEU A 65 -2.75 10.35 9.80
N ASN A 66 -2.59 9.07 9.51
CA ASN A 66 -1.29 8.44 9.56
C ASN A 66 -0.61 8.68 8.22
N ILE A 67 0.53 9.36 8.22
CA ILE A 67 1.27 9.75 7.03
C ILE A 67 2.63 9.08 7.09
N CYS A 68 2.92 8.24 6.10
CA CYS A 68 4.17 7.51 6.03
C CYS A 68 4.85 7.72 4.68
N VAL A 69 6.16 7.77 4.66
CA VAL A 69 6.97 7.65 3.44
C VAL A 69 7.74 6.35 3.51
N SER A 70 7.65 5.55 2.48
CA SER A 70 8.30 4.25 2.38
C SER A 70 9.07 4.16 1.07
N ASN A 71 10.18 3.43 1.07
CA ASN A 71 10.86 3.02 -0.15
C ASN A 71 10.26 1.72 -0.72
N LEU A 72 10.75 1.27 -1.87
CA LEU A 72 10.31 0.02 -2.51
C LEU A 72 10.64 -1.25 -1.72
N GLY A 73 11.60 -1.18 -0.79
CA GLY A 73 11.96 -2.26 0.12
C GLY A 73 11.11 -2.28 1.40
N GLU A 74 9.99 -1.54 1.43
CA GLU A 74 9.07 -1.46 2.58
C GLU A 74 9.70 -0.89 3.85
N THR A 75 10.81 -0.16 3.69
CA THR A 75 11.43 0.55 4.80
C THR A 75 10.73 1.89 4.98
N TYR A 76 10.21 2.14 6.18
CA TYR A 76 9.64 3.44 6.53
C TYR A 76 10.78 4.47 6.69
N LEU A 77 10.78 5.47 5.82
CA LEU A 77 11.71 6.61 5.87
C LEU A 77 11.19 7.71 6.79
N TYR A 78 9.86 7.80 6.92
CA TYR A 78 9.18 8.75 7.78
C TYR A 78 7.80 8.24 8.18
N SER A 79 7.34 8.61 9.38
CA SER A 79 5.97 8.34 9.84
C SER A 79 5.54 9.39 10.86
N GLU A 80 4.31 9.87 10.74
CA GLU A 80 3.67 10.73 11.74
C GLU A 80 2.16 10.49 11.82
N GLU A 81 1.57 10.80 12.99
CA GLU A 81 0.13 10.98 13.16
C GLU A 81 -0.19 12.47 13.20
N ARG A 82 -1.07 12.94 12.32
CA ARG A 82 -1.47 14.35 12.24
C ARG A 82 -2.96 14.48 12.51
N LYS A 83 -3.33 15.22 13.55
CA LYS A 83 -4.71 15.58 13.81
C LYS A 83 -5.18 16.58 12.76
N ILE A 84 -6.38 16.37 12.22
CA ILE A 84 -7.03 17.24 11.24
C ILE A 84 -8.49 17.47 11.65
N GLU A 85 -9.11 18.50 11.10
CA GLU A 85 -10.53 18.76 11.34
C GLU A 85 -11.43 17.87 10.46
N LYS A 86 -11.03 17.64 9.22
CA LYS A 86 -11.76 16.81 8.25
C LYS A 86 -10.83 16.29 7.15
N VAL A 87 -11.23 15.18 6.54
CA VAL A 87 -10.55 14.63 5.37
C VAL A 87 -11.18 15.20 4.11
N ASN A 88 -10.39 15.93 3.31
CA ASN A 88 -10.84 16.45 2.02
C ASN A 88 -9.69 16.55 1.02
N LEU A 89 -10.05 16.80 -0.24
CA LEU A 89 -9.09 16.87 -1.34
C LEU A 89 -8.01 17.93 -1.13
N GLN A 90 -8.36 19.09 -0.56
CA GLN A 90 -7.40 20.18 -0.36
C GLN A 90 -6.32 19.81 0.67
N ILE A 91 -6.72 19.16 1.77
CA ILE A 91 -5.79 18.68 2.79
C ILE A 91 -4.84 17.64 2.18
N ILE A 92 -5.37 16.70 1.39
CA ILE A 92 -4.56 15.69 0.69
C ILE A 92 -3.55 16.35 -0.26
N LYS A 93 -4.00 17.33 -1.07
CA LYS A 93 -3.11 18.11 -1.96
C LYS A 93 -1.99 18.80 -1.21
N ASN A 94 -2.30 19.43 -0.09
CA ASN A 94 -1.31 20.14 0.73
C ASN A 94 -0.26 19.18 1.31
N ILE A 95 -0.69 18.00 1.80
CA ILE A 95 0.20 16.97 2.31
C ILE A 95 1.13 16.45 1.21
N ILE A 96 0.58 16.13 0.03
CA ILE A 96 1.39 15.65 -1.10
C ILE A 96 2.45 16.69 -1.47
N LYS A 97 2.07 17.96 -1.55
CA LYS A 97 3.00 19.04 -1.84
C LYS A 97 4.11 19.13 -0.79
N GLU A 98 3.73 19.20 0.49
CA GLU A 98 4.68 19.26 1.62
C GLU A 98 5.67 18.10 1.59
N PHE A 99 5.16 16.89 1.39
CA PHE A 99 6.00 15.69 1.43
C PHE A 99 6.85 15.51 0.17
N LYS A 100 6.40 15.95 -1.00
CA LYS A 100 7.26 15.99 -2.20
C LYS A 100 8.42 16.97 -2.07
N GLU A 101 8.24 18.07 -1.34
CA GLU A 101 9.33 18.99 -1.03
C GLU A 101 10.37 18.37 -0.09
N LYS A 102 9.94 17.59 0.91
CA LYS A 102 10.82 16.89 1.85
C LYS A 102 11.45 15.62 1.26
N PHE A 103 10.71 14.90 0.44
CA PHE A 103 11.08 13.63 -0.18
C PHE A 103 10.85 13.68 -1.69
N PRO A 104 11.78 14.27 -2.46
CA PRO A 104 11.59 14.50 -3.90
C PRO A 104 11.40 13.24 -4.75
N LYS A 105 11.72 12.07 -4.20
CA LYS A 105 11.55 10.76 -4.86
C LYS A 105 10.14 10.18 -4.74
N ILE A 106 9.18 10.89 -4.15
CA ILE A 106 7.79 10.43 -4.09
C ILE A 106 7.17 10.48 -5.48
N GLU A 107 6.81 9.31 -6.02
CA GLU A 107 6.23 9.13 -7.37
C GLU A 107 4.84 8.50 -7.33
N VAL A 108 4.40 8.00 -6.18
CA VAL A 108 3.09 7.35 -6.01
C VAL A 108 2.51 7.66 -4.63
N VAL A 109 1.18 7.74 -4.56
CA VAL A 109 0.44 7.88 -3.29
C VAL A 109 -0.36 6.61 -3.04
N GLY A 110 -0.22 6.01 -1.87
CA GLY A 110 -1.13 5.02 -1.34
C GLY A 110 -2.17 5.71 -0.45
N PHE A 111 -3.46 5.51 -0.71
CA PHE A 111 -4.54 6.10 0.07
C PHE A 111 -5.43 5.01 0.66
N GLY A 112 -5.53 4.96 1.99
CA GLY A 112 -6.48 4.11 2.70
C GLY A 112 -7.85 4.77 2.73
N ASN A 113 -8.88 4.09 2.24
CA ASN A 113 -10.24 4.61 2.23
C ASN A 113 -11.14 3.78 3.16
N ALA A 114 -11.74 4.41 4.16
CA ALA A 114 -12.83 3.80 4.92
C ALA A 114 -14.09 3.79 4.04
N GLY A 115 -14.19 2.76 3.19
CA GLY A 115 -15.27 2.64 2.21
C GLY A 115 -14.87 1.84 0.97
N THR A 116 -15.55 2.05 -0.14
CA THR A 116 -15.34 1.31 -1.39
C THR A 116 -14.82 2.19 -2.52
N ASN A 117 -14.07 1.59 -3.43
CA ASN A 117 -13.55 2.25 -4.62
C ASN A 117 -13.57 1.33 -5.85
N GLN A 118 -13.57 1.91 -7.03
CA GLN A 118 -13.38 1.23 -8.32
C GLN A 118 -12.17 1.84 -9.02
N GLY A 119 -11.03 1.17 -8.94
CA GLY A 119 -9.75 1.78 -9.31
C GLY A 119 -9.52 3.05 -8.49
N ASP A 120 -9.28 4.16 -9.17
CA ASP A 120 -8.98 5.46 -8.55
C ASP A 120 -10.24 6.29 -8.20
N LEU A 121 -11.44 5.77 -8.50
CA LEU A 121 -12.71 6.41 -8.18
C LEU A 121 -13.19 5.93 -6.82
N ILE A 122 -13.35 6.82 -5.86
CA ILE A 122 -13.99 6.56 -4.57
C ILE A 122 -15.50 6.51 -4.79
N THR A 123 -16.11 5.33 -4.62
CA THR A 123 -17.55 5.13 -4.84
C THR A 123 -18.36 5.33 -3.58
N PHE A 124 -17.76 5.11 -2.42
CA PHE A 124 -18.29 5.39 -1.10
C PHE A 124 -17.14 5.67 -0.13
N SER A 125 -17.36 6.58 0.81
CA SER A 125 -16.38 6.88 1.86
C SER A 125 -17.11 7.42 3.10
N ASP A 126 -16.63 7.01 4.29
CA ASP A 126 -17.03 7.65 5.55
C ASP A 126 -16.64 9.13 5.58
N TYR A 127 -15.66 9.52 4.74
CA TYR A 127 -15.28 10.92 4.50
C TYR A 127 -16.03 11.45 3.26
N SER A 128 -17.24 11.95 3.47
CA SER A 128 -18.20 12.31 2.40
C SER A 128 -17.65 13.27 1.34
N GLU A 129 -16.70 14.14 1.69
CA GLU A 129 -16.06 15.06 0.72
C GLU A 129 -15.15 14.35 -0.30
N LEU A 130 -14.85 13.08 -0.10
CA LEU A 130 -14.05 12.28 -1.04
C LEU A 130 -14.92 11.45 -1.99
N GLU A 131 -16.19 11.25 -1.67
CA GLU A 131 -17.09 10.43 -2.48
C GLU A 131 -17.30 11.01 -3.87
N GLY A 132 -17.22 10.16 -4.89
CA GLY A 132 -17.31 10.55 -6.29
C GLY A 132 -16.02 11.11 -6.89
N LEU A 133 -14.94 11.28 -6.11
CA LEU A 133 -13.67 11.79 -6.64
C LEU A 133 -12.83 10.69 -7.29
N ASN A 134 -12.23 11.01 -8.42
CA ASN A 134 -11.15 10.22 -9.01
C ASN A 134 -9.81 10.82 -8.56
N LEU A 135 -9.18 10.22 -7.54
CA LEU A 135 -8.02 10.81 -6.90
C LEU A 135 -6.81 10.97 -7.83
N SER A 136 -6.54 10.04 -8.74
CA SER A 136 -5.42 10.18 -9.68
C SER A 136 -5.58 11.38 -10.60
N LYS A 137 -6.81 11.67 -11.05
CA LYS A 137 -7.09 12.86 -11.87
C LYS A 137 -6.93 14.14 -11.07
N GLU A 138 -7.43 14.14 -9.84
CA GLU A 138 -7.43 15.33 -8.98
C GLU A 138 -6.04 15.69 -8.44
N LEU A 139 -5.18 14.70 -8.21
CA LEU A 139 -3.89 14.88 -7.54
C LEU A 139 -2.72 15.00 -8.51
N SER A 140 -2.91 14.71 -9.81
CA SER A 140 -1.85 14.74 -10.83
C SER A 140 -0.61 13.89 -10.46
N ILE A 141 -0.84 12.81 -9.73
CA ILE A 141 0.15 11.80 -9.35
C ILE A 141 -0.55 10.43 -9.33
N PRO A 142 0.11 9.34 -9.69
CA PRO A 142 -0.46 8.01 -9.54
C PRO A 142 -0.92 7.74 -8.11
N VAL A 143 -2.15 7.23 -7.96
CA VAL A 143 -2.73 6.88 -6.65
C VAL A 143 -3.16 5.42 -6.66
N VAL A 144 -2.85 4.72 -5.59
CA VAL A 144 -3.39 3.39 -5.29
C VAL A 144 -4.34 3.53 -4.11
N ILE A 145 -5.61 3.25 -4.31
CA ILE A 145 -6.63 3.29 -3.27
C ILE A 145 -6.96 1.87 -2.85
N GLU A 146 -6.97 1.61 -1.55
CA GLU A 146 -7.49 0.36 -0.99
C GLU A 146 -8.33 0.66 0.25
N ASN A 147 -9.31 -0.22 0.51
CA ASN A 147 -10.06 -0.17 1.75
C ASN A 147 -9.13 -0.36 2.96
N ASP A 148 -9.43 0.30 4.06
CA ASP A 148 -8.62 0.32 5.29
C ASP A 148 -8.46 -1.09 5.90
N VAL A 149 -9.53 -1.86 6.04
CA VAL A 149 -9.48 -3.23 6.59
C VAL A 149 -8.77 -4.18 5.63
N ASN A 150 -8.99 -4.03 4.31
CA ASN A 150 -8.27 -4.78 3.29
C ASN A 150 -6.77 -4.53 3.35
N SER A 151 -6.37 -3.26 3.47
CA SER A 151 -4.97 -2.85 3.59
C SER A 151 -4.31 -3.46 4.83
N ALA A 152 -5.01 -3.42 5.98
CA ALA A 152 -4.54 -4.02 7.22
C ALA A 152 -4.38 -5.55 7.09
N ALA A 153 -5.34 -6.22 6.45
CA ALA A 153 -5.31 -7.66 6.24
C ALA A 153 -4.13 -8.09 5.34
N ILE A 154 -3.90 -7.36 4.23
CA ILE A 154 -2.76 -7.59 3.33
C ILE A 154 -1.45 -7.44 4.08
N GLY A 155 -1.28 -6.33 4.81
CA GLY A 155 -0.07 -6.04 5.57
C GLY A 155 0.20 -7.08 6.66
N PHE A 156 -0.83 -7.50 7.40
CA PHE A 156 -0.70 -8.53 8.42
C PHE A 156 -0.32 -9.89 7.83
N ASN A 157 -0.99 -10.31 6.74
CA ASN A 157 -0.69 -11.57 6.06
C ASN A 157 0.76 -11.59 5.53
N LYS A 158 1.20 -10.50 4.92
CA LYS A 158 2.55 -10.37 4.39
C LYS A 158 3.62 -10.43 5.50
N ARG A 159 3.40 -9.76 6.62
CA ARG A 159 4.33 -9.74 7.77
C ARG A 159 4.48 -11.14 8.40
N LYS A 160 3.46 -11.98 8.36
CA LYS A 160 3.51 -13.36 8.80
C LYS A 160 4.17 -14.32 7.80
N GLY A 161 4.60 -13.86 6.64
CA GLY A 161 5.16 -14.70 5.58
C GLY A 161 4.12 -15.52 4.82
N GLY A 162 2.87 -15.06 4.83
CA GLY A 162 1.71 -15.81 4.38
C GLY A 162 1.14 -16.69 5.50
N SER A 163 -0.02 -17.29 5.28
CA SER A 163 -0.65 -18.24 6.20
C SER A 163 -0.42 -19.66 5.73
N GLU A 164 -0.16 -20.60 6.66
CA GLU A 164 -0.23 -22.04 6.37
C GLU A 164 -1.60 -22.44 5.85
N ASN A 165 -2.65 -21.72 6.29
CA ASN A 165 -3.98 -21.76 5.71
C ASN A 165 -4.10 -20.62 4.70
N PRO A 166 -4.15 -20.91 3.37
CA PRO A 166 -4.17 -19.89 2.33
C PRO A 166 -5.46 -19.06 2.32
N SER A 167 -6.51 -19.49 3.02
CA SER A 167 -7.78 -18.75 3.13
C SER A 167 -7.97 -18.24 4.56
N THR A 168 -8.07 -16.90 4.70
CA THR A 168 -8.15 -16.22 5.99
C THR A 168 -9.21 -15.13 5.94
N VAL A 169 -10.00 -15.02 7.00
CA VAL A 169 -10.92 -13.91 7.23
C VAL A 169 -10.32 -13.04 8.32
N TYR A 170 -10.15 -11.76 8.03
CA TYR A 170 -9.78 -10.74 9.01
C TYR A 170 -11.03 -9.97 9.39
N ILE A 171 -11.25 -9.81 10.68
CA ILE A 171 -12.36 -9.02 11.20
C ILE A 171 -11.76 -7.95 12.11
N PHE A 172 -12.11 -6.70 11.82
CA PHE A 172 -11.71 -5.53 12.60
C PHE A 172 -12.92 -4.99 13.36
N PHE A 173 -12.77 -4.83 14.66
CA PHE A 173 -13.81 -4.29 15.56
C PHE A 173 -13.34 -2.93 16.08
N PRO A 174 -13.73 -1.82 15.47
CA PRO A 174 -13.46 -0.49 15.99
C PRO A 174 -14.35 -0.18 17.21
N GLU A 175 -13.91 0.72 18.08
CA GLU A 175 -14.68 1.09 19.29
C GLU A 175 -16.01 1.78 18.98
N SER A 176 -16.08 2.58 17.91
CA SER A 176 -17.19 3.48 17.63
C SER A 176 -17.93 3.20 16.31
N TYR A 177 -17.46 2.28 15.50
CA TYR A 177 -18.00 1.98 14.17
C TYR A 177 -18.36 0.50 14.02
N PRO A 178 -19.22 0.16 13.06
CA PRO A 178 -19.50 -1.23 12.74
C PRO A 178 -18.23 -2.01 12.36
N PRO A 179 -18.18 -3.33 12.59
CA PRO A 179 -17.02 -4.13 12.22
C PRO A 179 -16.84 -4.19 10.71
N GLY A 180 -15.59 -4.12 10.27
CA GLY A 180 -15.18 -4.40 8.90
C GLY A 180 -14.56 -5.78 8.77
N SER A 181 -14.55 -6.35 7.57
CA SER A 181 -13.80 -7.57 7.33
C SER A 181 -13.12 -7.59 5.97
N ALA A 182 -12.09 -8.43 5.86
CA ALA A 182 -11.38 -8.69 4.63
C ALA A 182 -11.18 -10.21 4.46
N LEU A 183 -11.32 -10.69 3.23
CA LEU A 183 -11.12 -12.10 2.88
C LEU A 183 -9.86 -12.26 2.05
N LEU A 184 -8.96 -13.14 2.48
CA LEU A 184 -7.86 -13.62 1.67
C LEU A 184 -8.12 -15.05 1.26
N ILE A 185 -8.01 -15.35 -0.05
CA ILE A 185 -8.10 -16.68 -0.63
C ILE A 185 -6.79 -16.92 -1.36
N ASP A 186 -6.11 -18.02 -1.06
CA ASP A 186 -4.77 -18.32 -1.57
C ASP A 186 -3.77 -17.19 -1.33
N ASN A 187 -3.82 -16.59 -0.12
CA ASN A 187 -3.04 -15.44 0.30
C ASN A 187 -3.24 -14.17 -0.55
N LYS A 188 -4.30 -14.12 -1.36
CA LYS A 188 -4.67 -12.97 -2.18
C LYS A 188 -5.99 -12.39 -1.69
N LEU A 189 -6.06 -11.05 -1.67
CA LEU A 189 -7.29 -10.35 -1.32
C LEU A 189 -8.41 -10.71 -2.30
N TYR A 190 -9.52 -11.21 -1.76
CA TYR A 190 -10.73 -11.46 -2.54
C TYR A 190 -11.64 -10.24 -2.48
N LYS A 191 -11.74 -9.51 -3.57
CA LYS A 191 -12.49 -8.26 -3.64
C LYS A 191 -13.98 -8.46 -3.95
N GLY A 192 -14.35 -9.61 -4.50
CA GLY A 192 -15.72 -9.88 -4.91
C GLY A 192 -16.23 -8.96 -6.03
N PHE A 193 -17.56 -8.92 -6.18
CA PHE A 193 -18.21 -8.03 -7.13
C PHE A 193 -18.18 -6.59 -6.60
N ARG A 194 -17.73 -5.64 -7.41
CA ARG A 194 -17.62 -4.20 -7.07
C ARG A 194 -16.76 -3.90 -5.82
N ASN A 195 -15.79 -4.73 -5.52
CA ASN A 195 -14.94 -4.60 -4.33
C ASN A 195 -15.72 -4.63 -2.99
N CYS A 196 -16.85 -5.32 -2.93
CA CYS A 196 -17.71 -5.38 -1.74
C CYS A 196 -17.60 -6.72 -0.97
N ALA A 197 -16.61 -7.56 -1.26
CA ALA A 197 -16.38 -8.74 -0.43
C ALA A 197 -15.89 -8.33 0.96
N GLY A 198 -16.48 -8.93 1.99
CA GLY A 198 -16.13 -8.59 3.37
C GLY A 198 -16.96 -7.48 4.00
N GLU A 199 -17.89 -6.87 3.26
CA GLU A 199 -18.81 -5.85 3.80
C GLU A 199 -19.84 -6.49 4.75
N ILE A 200 -19.45 -6.69 6.01
CA ILE A 200 -20.29 -7.31 7.05
C ILE A 200 -21.18 -6.30 7.79
N THR A 201 -20.97 -5.01 7.60
CA THR A 201 -21.74 -3.94 8.22
C THR A 201 -23.24 -4.01 7.96
N ASN A 202 -23.63 -4.55 6.80
CA ASN A 202 -25.02 -4.71 6.40
C ASN A 202 -25.69 -5.99 6.91
N ILE A 203 -24.97 -6.85 7.64
CA ILE A 203 -25.55 -8.02 8.30
C ILE A 203 -26.32 -7.54 9.52
N LYS A 204 -27.52 -7.02 9.29
CA LYS A 204 -28.46 -6.60 10.34
C LYS A 204 -28.79 -7.82 11.18
N HIS A 205 -28.55 -7.76 12.46
CA HIS A 205 -29.03 -8.67 13.53
C HIS A 205 -28.18 -9.86 13.98
N ILE A 206 -27.04 -10.20 13.39
CA ILE A 206 -26.35 -11.41 13.87
C ILE A 206 -25.30 -11.11 14.95
N LEU A 207 -24.67 -9.94 14.94
CA LEU A 207 -23.54 -9.65 15.84
C LEU A 207 -23.70 -8.41 16.74
N TRP A 208 -24.77 -7.64 16.62
CA TRP A 208 -24.90 -6.35 17.32
C TRP A 208 -25.98 -6.35 18.40
N ASN A 209 -26.12 -7.43 19.15
CA ASN A 209 -26.94 -7.37 20.35
C ASN A 209 -26.03 -6.89 21.50
N LYS A 210 -26.16 -5.62 21.90
CA LYS A 210 -25.45 -4.99 23.03
C LYS A 210 -25.56 -5.72 24.38
N ASN A 211 -26.26 -6.84 24.42
CA ASN A 211 -26.53 -7.64 25.63
C ASN A 211 -25.67 -8.91 25.74
N ILE A 212 -24.58 -9.04 25.00
CA ILE A 212 -23.67 -10.21 25.08
C ILE A 212 -22.36 -9.87 25.84
N TYR A 213 -22.32 -8.74 26.55
CA TYR A 213 -21.26 -8.45 27.50
C TYR A 213 -21.82 -8.11 28.87
#